data_ea3633865019439e647e6773232c69c0
#
_entry.id   ea3633865019439e647e6773232c69c0
#
_cell.length_a   1.000
_cell.length_b   1.000
_cell.length_c   1.000
_cell.angle_alpha   90.00
_cell.angle_beta   90.00
_cell.angle_gamma   90.00
#
_symmetry.space_group_name_H-M   'P 1'
#
loop_
_entity.id
_entity.type
_entity.pdbx_description
1 polymer ?
#
loop_
_entity_poly.entity_id
_entity_poly.type
_entity_poly.pdbx_seq_one_letter_code
_entity_poly.pdbx_strand_id
1 'polypeptide(L)'
;MVTTGLVAPAPVAEVFIPQSEKAIVDIKTGQIAQEEPLPFDPAALNEKYLAERDRRLARGQGVEQYLLLDGRLSHFLKDPWVEPGFEREPIVEEVHVVIVGGGYGAQMVAVRLIEAGVNNFRIIEKAGDFGGTWYWNRYPGAACDIESYIYMPLLEEVGYMPTEKYAKAKELLKHSRMLGEKFDLYSRALFQTETKEMRWHEDEARWITSTARGDRIKSRFIIPAAGPLHRPKLLGVPGIKDFKGKSFHSSRWDFDYTGGDPAGGLEKLKDKRVAIIGTGATAVQIVPHLGQWAKKLYVFQRTPSSIDIRGNRPTDPEWVKSLKKGWQQERMNNFDSIVNGGSEKEDMVADRWTDIFRELVTAKVDPNNPAEAAAQRQLADFKKMESIRARTDEVVKDKETADALKPWYNQFCKRPCFHDEYLDTFNRPNVKLVDTKGQGVERITEKGIVANGEEFEIDCLIYATGFELANEWSHKTGMEIFGRNGMTTCEKWKDGASTLHGWASRQFPNCFWVSIVQAALTPNFMHVTAEQARHFAYVISECQKRDIRTLEPTQEAEEAWCDIIVKGAALRGDYFKECTPGYYNNEGKPSMAAARNATYAYGSPAFIKILTEWRKAGDLAGLDVKYNEK
;
A
#
# COMPACT_ATOMS: atom_id res chain seq x y z
N MET A 1 13.66 42.69 0.14
CA MET A 1 12.40 41.97 0.20
C MET A 1 12.13 41.49 -1.22
N VAL A 2 12.51 40.27 -1.52
CA VAL A 2 12.13 39.59 -2.77
C VAL A 2 11.16 38.49 -2.35
N THR A 3 9.90 38.74 -2.61
CA THR A 3 8.85 37.73 -2.45
C THR A 3 9.06 36.69 -3.54
N THR A 4 9.74 35.59 -3.21
CA THR A 4 9.77 34.40 -4.06
C THR A 4 8.39 33.77 -4.00
N GLY A 5 7.54 34.13 -4.99
CA GLY A 5 6.26 33.49 -5.19
C GLY A 5 6.48 32.00 -5.38
N LEU A 6 5.88 31.18 -4.51
CA LEU A 6 5.62 29.78 -4.79
C LEU A 6 4.86 29.76 -6.13
N VAL A 7 5.51 29.31 -7.18
CA VAL A 7 4.87 29.13 -8.48
C VAL A 7 3.75 28.13 -8.25
N ALA A 8 2.52 28.61 -8.26
CA ALA A 8 1.37 27.73 -8.35
C ALA A 8 1.62 26.83 -9.57
N PRO A 9 1.50 25.50 -9.44
CA PRO A 9 1.64 24.64 -10.60
C PRO A 9 0.67 25.12 -11.66
N ALA A 10 1.13 25.19 -12.92
CA ALA A 10 0.27 25.43 -14.06
C ALA A 10 -0.96 24.52 -13.96
N PRO A 11 -2.15 24.93 -14.40
CA PRO A 11 -3.35 24.12 -14.27
C PRO A 11 -3.09 22.77 -14.94
N VAL A 12 -2.79 21.79 -14.13
CA VAL A 12 -2.75 20.39 -14.52
C VAL A 12 -4.19 20.03 -14.82
N ALA A 13 -4.44 19.37 -15.94
CA ALA A 13 -5.76 18.88 -16.29
C ALA A 13 -6.42 18.29 -15.03
N GLU A 14 -7.49 18.93 -14.59
CA GLU A 14 -8.16 18.63 -13.34
C GLU A 14 -8.50 17.14 -13.29
N VAL A 15 -7.94 16.42 -12.32
CA VAL A 15 -8.40 15.07 -11.99
C VAL A 15 -9.75 15.24 -11.31
N PHE A 16 -10.80 15.17 -12.09
CA PHE A 16 -12.15 15.44 -11.64
C PHE A 16 -12.70 14.27 -10.83
N ILE A 17 -13.31 14.59 -9.71
CA ILE A 17 -14.14 13.68 -8.92
C ILE A 17 -15.60 14.01 -9.24
N PRO A 18 -16.47 13.01 -9.47
CA PRO A 18 -17.87 13.26 -9.77
C PRO A 18 -18.51 14.12 -8.68
N GLN A 19 -19.17 15.21 -9.06
CA GLN A 19 -20.15 15.85 -8.20
C GLN A 19 -21.39 14.95 -8.15
N SER A 20 -22.00 14.89 -6.94
CA SER A 20 -23.16 14.09 -6.58
C SER A 20 -24.33 14.11 -7.59
N GLU A 21 -25.37 13.35 -7.29
CA GLU A 21 -26.74 13.24 -7.85
C GLU A 21 -27.10 13.99 -9.14
N LYS A 22 -26.56 15.21 -9.39
CA LYS A 22 -26.86 16.00 -10.60
C LYS A 22 -26.29 15.39 -11.88
N ALA A 23 -25.07 14.81 -11.81
CA ALA A 23 -24.45 14.19 -13.00
C ALA A 23 -25.18 12.92 -13.43
N ILE A 24 -25.78 12.20 -12.48
CA ILE A 24 -26.54 10.97 -12.72
C ILE A 24 -27.95 11.30 -13.26
N VAL A 25 -28.54 12.41 -12.82
CA VAL A 25 -29.87 12.85 -13.29
C VAL A 25 -29.83 13.25 -14.77
N ASP A 26 -28.73 13.84 -15.24
CA ASP A 26 -28.59 14.22 -16.66
C ASP A 26 -28.46 13.01 -17.60
N ILE A 27 -27.97 11.87 -17.15
CA ILE A 27 -27.98 10.60 -17.91
C ILE A 27 -29.42 10.14 -18.22
N LYS A 28 -30.42 10.45 -17.36
CA LYS A 28 -31.82 10.13 -17.60
C LYS A 28 -32.46 10.91 -18.75
N THR A 29 -31.91 12.05 -19.13
CA THR A 29 -32.48 12.92 -20.17
C THR A 29 -32.07 12.57 -21.59
N GLY A 30 -31.25 11.52 -21.81
CA GLY A 30 -31.02 10.94 -23.14
C GLY A 30 -30.21 11.80 -24.11
N GLN A 31 -29.45 12.79 -23.66
CA GLN A 31 -28.64 13.68 -24.52
C GLN A 31 -27.21 13.17 -24.74
N ILE A 32 -26.91 11.91 -24.44
CA ILE A 32 -25.67 11.27 -24.90
C ILE A 32 -25.95 10.70 -26.30
N ALA A 33 -25.10 11.01 -27.25
CA ALA A 33 -25.20 10.53 -28.63
C ALA A 33 -25.47 9.02 -28.69
N GLN A 34 -26.34 8.58 -29.59
CA GLN A 34 -26.84 7.22 -29.78
C GLN A 34 -25.70 6.17 -29.67
N GLU A 35 -25.41 5.70 -28.47
CA GLU A 35 -24.68 4.46 -28.22
C GLU A 35 -25.72 3.33 -28.06
N GLU A 36 -25.30 2.11 -28.33
CA GLU A 36 -26.15 0.92 -28.09
C GLU A 36 -26.77 0.98 -26.67
N PRO A 37 -28.03 0.56 -26.50
CA PRO A 37 -28.68 0.62 -25.20
C PRO A 37 -27.83 -0.13 -24.17
N LEU A 38 -27.55 0.53 -23.04
CA LEU A 38 -26.78 -0.07 -21.96
C LEU A 38 -27.48 -1.34 -21.46
N PRO A 39 -26.75 -2.42 -21.19
CA PRO A 39 -27.34 -3.65 -20.64
C PRO A 39 -27.76 -3.51 -19.17
N PHE A 40 -27.69 -2.32 -18.58
CA PHE A 40 -28.01 -2.02 -17.18
C PHE A 40 -28.58 -0.58 -17.06
N ASP A 41 -29.33 -0.33 -15.96
CA ASP A 41 -29.78 0.99 -15.56
C ASP A 41 -28.77 1.63 -14.59
N PRO A 42 -28.07 2.71 -14.97
CA PRO A 42 -27.08 3.38 -14.10
C PRO A 42 -27.68 3.94 -12.80
N ALA A 43 -28.95 4.39 -12.82
CA ALA A 43 -29.60 4.91 -11.62
C ALA A 43 -29.89 3.78 -10.61
N ALA A 44 -30.41 2.64 -11.08
CA ALA A 44 -30.64 1.48 -10.24
C ALA A 44 -29.33 0.89 -9.67
N LEU A 45 -28.23 0.93 -10.44
CA LEU A 45 -26.91 0.53 -9.95
C LEU A 45 -26.41 1.44 -8.84
N ASN A 46 -26.53 2.75 -9.02
CA ASN A 46 -26.11 3.71 -8.00
C ASN A 46 -26.91 3.53 -6.70
N GLU A 47 -28.23 3.39 -6.80
CA GLU A 47 -29.10 3.10 -5.64
C GLU A 47 -28.64 1.83 -4.92
N LYS A 48 -28.33 0.77 -5.67
CA LYS A 48 -27.81 -0.49 -5.11
C LYS A 48 -26.47 -0.28 -4.39
N TYR A 49 -25.56 0.49 -4.95
CA TYR A 49 -24.25 0.77 -4.32
C TYR A 49 -24.41 1.53 -3.01
N LEU A 50 -25.26 2.53 -2.98
CA LEU A 50 -25.56 3.30 -1.78
C LEU A 50 -26.22 2.44 -0.69
N ALA A 51 -27.19 1.60 -1.05
CA ALA A 51 -27.83 0.69 -0.11
C ALA A 51 -26.83 -0.32 0.51
N GLU A 52 -25.89 -0.84 -0.30
CA GLU A 52 -24.83 -1.73 0.18
C GLU A 52 -23.83 -1.02 1.09
N ARG A 53 -23.48 0.25 0.79
CA ARG A 53 -22.70 1.12 1.67
C ARG A 53 -23.39 1.32 3.01
N ASP A 54 -24.66 1.77 2.98
CA ASP A 54 -25.43 2.15 4.15
C ASP A 54 -25.64 0.96 5.10
N ARG A 55 -25.89 -0.22 4.55
CA ARG A 55 -25.96 -1.47 5.33
C ARG A 55 -24.69 -1.73 6.16
N ARG A 56 -23.50 -1.36 5.62
CA ARG A 56 -22.23 -1.54 6.32
C ARG A 56 -21.94 -0.40 7.28
N LEU A 57 -22.35 0.84 6.96
CA LEU A 57 -22.24 1.99 7.85
C LEU A 57 -23.14 1.84 9.08
N ALA A 58 -24.32 1.24 8.94
CA ALA A 58 -25.25 1.00 10.05
C ALA A 58 -24.65 0.17 11.20
N ARG A 59 -23.56 -0.58 10.94
CA ARG A 59 -22.78 -1.27 11.97
C ARG A 59 -22.11 -0.30 12.97
N GLY A 60 -21.85 0.94 12.57
CA GLY A 60 -21.32 2.00 13.44
C GLY A 60 -19.85 1.83 13.86
N GLN A 61 -19.16 0.80 13.39
CA GLN A 61 -17.76 0.52 13.76
C GLN A 61 -16.80 1.20 12.80
N GLY A 62 -15.80 1.90 13.36
CA GLY A 62 -14.68 2.50 12.63
C GLY A 62 -13.39 1.67 12.78
N VAL A 63 -12.25 2.35 12.82
CA VAL A 63 -10.94 1.71 13.02
C VAL A 63 -10.79 1.05 14.39
N GLU A 64 -11.55 1.50 15.38
CA GLU A 64 -11.61 0.95 16.73
C GLU A 64 -12.16 -0.49 16.79
N GLN A 65 -12.71 -1.00 15.72
CA GLN A 65 -13.11 -2.41 15.60
C GLN A 65 -11.94 -3.40 15.61
N TYR A 66 -10.70 -2.90 15.54
CA TYR A 66 -9.50 -3.73 15.49
C TYR A 66 -8.75 -3.68 16.82
N LEU A 67 -8.09 -4.81 17.17
CA LEU A 67 -7.35 -4.95 18.41
C LEU A 67 -5.91 -4.49 18.27
N LEU A 68 -5.39 -3.90 19.36
CA LEU A 68 -3.96 -3.74 19.55
C LEU A 68 -3.31 -5.09 19.83
N LEU A 69 -2.17 -5.37 19.20
CA LEU A 69 -1.44 -6.62 19.36
C LEU A 69 -0.49 -6.52 20.57
N ASP A 70 -1.05 -6.63 21.76
CA ASP A 70 -0.33 -6.64 23.03
C ASP A 70 -0.61 -7.90 23.85
N GLY A 71 0.09 -8.06 24.96
CA GLY A 71 -0.11 -9.15 25.90
C GLY A 71 -0.19 -10.53 25.21
N ARG A 72 -1.31 -11.25 25.37
CA ARG A 72 -1.49 -12.58 24.77
C ARG A 72 -1.49 -12.59 23.23
N LEU A 73 -1.71 -11.46 22.57
CA LEU A 73 -1.72 -11.36 21.11
C LEU A 73 -0.36 -10.92 20.54
N SER A 74 0.64 -10.63 21.38
CA SER A 74 1.97 -10.20 20.93
C SER A 74 2.70 -11.24 20.09
N HIS A 75 2.34 -12.52 20.20
CA HIS A 75 2.92 -13.58 19.38
C HIS A 75 2.68 -13.40 17.88
N PHE A 76 1.61 -12.69 17.46
CA PHE A 76 1.36 -12.34 16.07
C PHE A 76 2.38 -11.32 15.51
N LEU A 77 3.15 -10.65 16.37
CA LEU A 77 4.22 -9.73 15.96
C LEU A 77 5.57 -10.42 15.76
N LYS A 78 5.74 -11.64 16.29
CA LYS A 78 7.00 -12.38 16.18
C LYS A 78 7.32 -12.72 14.72
N ASP A 79 8.60 -12.78 14.43
CA ASP A 79 9.11 -13.27 13.15
C ASP A 79 9.16 -14.79 13.14
N PRO A 80 8.37 -15.49 12.31
CA PRO A 80 8.39 -16.95 12.25
C PRO A 80 9.51 -17.50 11.34
N TRP A 81 10.28 -16.63 10.69
CA TRP A 81 11.27 -17.01 9.67
C TRP A 81 12.71 -16.99 10.18
N VAL A 82 12.90 -16.69 11.46
CA VAL A 82 14.22 -16.64 12.09
C VAL A 82 14.35 -17.73 13.15
N GLU A 83 15.57 -18.23 13.29
CA GLU A 83 15.89 -19.15 14.38
C GLU A 83 15.81 -18.42 15.73
N PRO A 84 15.19 -19.04 16.76
CA PRO A 84 15.15 -18.47 18.09
C PRO A 84 16.56 -18.31 18.70
N GLY A 85 16.72 -17.31 19.57
CA GLY A 85 17.93 -17.18 20.39
C GLY A 85 19.08 -16.43 19.72
N PHE A 86 18.84 -15.71 18.63
CA PHE A 86 19.86 -14.85 18.06
C PHE A 86 20.27 -13.74 19.05
N GLU A 87 21.53 -13.73 19.44
CA GLU A 87 22.13 -12.72 20.32
C GLU A 87 23.40 -12.14 19.68
N ARG A 88 23.71 -10.90 19.99
CA ARG A 88 24.95 -10.22 19.67
C ARG A 88 25.18 -9.10 20.66
N GLU A 89 26.42 -8.67 20.79
CA GLU A 89 26.76 -7.49 21.60
C GLU A 89 26.12 -6.22 21.02
N PRO A 90 25.71 -5.28 21.89
CA PRO A 90 25.26 -3.96 21.48
C PRO A 90 26.32 -3.21 20.66
N ILE A 91 25.88 -2.53 19.63
CA ILE A 91 26.72 -1.74 18.76
C ILE A 91 26.63 -0.26 19.15
N VAL A 92 27.79 0.37 19.34
CA VAL A 92 27.93 1.82 19.53
C VAL A 92 28.80 2.36 18.42
N GLU A 93 28.22 3.13 17.52
CA GLU A 93 28.92 3.66 16.36
C GLU A 93 28.36 5.02 15.93
N GLU A 94 29.12 5.73 15.08
CA GLU A 94 28.64 6.93 14.38
C GLU A 94 28.71 6.71 12.88
N VAL A 95 27.59 6.98 12.20
CA VAL A 95 27.45 6.92 10.75
C VAL A 95 26.87 8.23 10.20
N HIS A 96 26.95 8.43 8.90
CA HIS A 96 26.37 9.63 8.30
C HIS A 96 24.84 9.54 8.20
N VAL A 97 24.31 8.38 7.82
CA VAL A 97 22.86 8.13 7.63
C VAL A 97 22.45 6.83 8.31
N VAL A 98 21.33 6.84 9.04
CA VAL A 98 20.63 5.63 9.47
C VAL A 98 19.37 5.48 8.63
N ILE A 99 19.17 4.30 8.01
CA ILE A 99 17.97 3.92 7.27
C ILE A 99 17.26 2.85 8.10
N VAL A 100 15.97 3.04 8.42
CA VAL A 100 15.18 2.08 9.19
C VAL A 100 14.21 1.35 8.29
N GLY A 101 14.44 0.04 8.10
CA GLY A 101 13.72 -0.87 7.22
C GLY A 101 14.63 -1.53 6.20
N GLY A 102 14.27 -2.75 5.76
CA GLY A 102 15.03 -3.55 4.79
C GLY A 102 14.22 -3.92 3.53
N GLY A 103 13.10 -3.22 3.28
CA GLY A 103 12.31 -3.40 2.07
C GLY A 103 12.87 -2.65 0.86
N TYR A 104 12.22 -2.79 -0.29
CA TYR A 104 12.64 -2.13 -1.54
C TYR A 104 12.84 -0.61 -1.40
N GLY A 105 12.00 0.07 -0.60
CA GLY A 105 12.16 1.51 -0.38
C GLY A 105 13.51 1.86 0.26
N ALA A 106 13.88 1.15 1.33
CA ALA A 106 15.17 1.33 2.00
C ALA A 106 16.35 0.95 1.10
N GLN A 107 16.23 -0.15 0.36
CA GLN A 107 17.27 -0.59 -0.59
C GLN A 107 17.48 0.43 -1.71
N MET A 108 16.41 0.98 -2.30
CA MET A 108 16.52 2.05 -3.30
C MET A 108 17.20 3.30 -2.73
N VAL A 109 16.83 3.71 -1.50
CA VAL A 109 17.52 4.83 -0.82
C VAL A 109 19.01 4.52 -0.68
N ALA A 110 19.38 3.35 -0.18
CA ALA A 110 20.76 2.96 0.01
C ALA A 110 21.56 2.98 -1.31
N VAL A 111 20.98 2.45 -2.40
CA VAL A 111 21.60 2.45 -3.73
C VAL A 111 21.82 3.89 -4.25
N ARG A 112 20.80 4.75 -4.13
CA ARG A 112 20.93 6.16 -4.56
C ARG A 112 21.92 6.96 -3.71
N LEU A 113 22.05 6.63 -2.42
CA LEU A 113 23.12 7.21 -1.58
C LEU A 113 24.52 6.78 -2.06
N ILE A 114 24.73 5.51 -2.36
CA ILE A 114 26.00 5.01 -2.92
C ILE A 114 26.33 5.74 -4.23
N GLU A 115 25.39 5.87 -5.15
CA GLU A 115 25.56 6.58 -6.42
C GLU A 115 25.90 8.08 -6.22
N ALA A 116 25.37 8.69 -5.15
CA ALA A 116 25.67 10.08 -4.77
C ALA A 116 26.99 10.23 -3.99
N GLY A 117 27.74 9.14 -3.78
CA GLY A 117 29.00 9.14 -3.02
C GLY A 117 28.84 9.11 -1.50
N VAL A 118 27.63 8.88 -1.00
CA VAL A 118 27.32 8.77 0.44
C VAL A 118 27.40 7.31 0.86
N ASN A 119 28.59 6.87 1.29
CA ASN A 119 28.87 5.47 1.57
C ASN A 119 28.80 5.08 3.06
N ASN A 120 28.83 6.05 3.97
CA ASN A 120 28.79 5.81 5.42
C ASN A 120 27.35 5.84 5.92
N PHE A 121 26.65 4.69 5.84
CA PHE A 121 25.30 4.54 6.37
C PHE A 121 25.08 3.17 7.00
N ARG A 122 24.06 3.05 7.85
CA ARG A 122 23.61 1.84 8.48
C ARG A 122 22.12 1.58 8.16
N ILE A 123 21.80 0.36 7.78
CA ILE A 123 20.40 -0.12 7.62
C ILE A 123 20.03 -0.92 8.86
N ILE A 124 18.89 -0.63 9.48
CA ILE A 124 18.38 -1.36 10.65
C ILE A 124 17.07 -2.03 10.25
N GLU A 125 17.04 -3.36 10.29
CA GLU A 125 15.86 -4.16 9.91
C GLU A 125 15.48 -5.14 11.03
N LYS A 126 14.20 -5.13 11.43
CA LYS A 126 13.68 -6.06 12.45
C LYS A 126 13.53 -7.50 11.97
N ALA A 127 13.37 -7.69 10.67
CA ALA A 127 13.30 -9.00 10.02
C ALA A 127 14.67 -9.68 9.97
N GLY A 128 14.67 -10.98 9.69
CA GLY A 128 15.91 -11.75 9.54
C GLY A 128 16.68 -11.50 8.26
N ASP A 129 16.11 -10.76 7.29
CA ASP A 129 16.72 -10.53 5.99
C ASP A 129 16.08 -9.33 5.29
N PHE A 130 16.65 -8.90 4.16
CA PHE A 130 16.01 -7.98 3.24
C PHE A 130 14.72 -8.56 2.65
N GLY A 131 13.84 -7.68 2.17
CA GLY A 131 12.60 -8.07 1.49
C GLY A 131 11.37 -7.26 1.89
N GLY A 132 11.33 -6.72 3.11
CA GLY A 132 10.20 -5.91 3.58
C GLY A 132 8.86 -6.63 3.39
N THR A 133 7.98 -6.09 2.53
CA THR A 133 6.68 -6.71 2.21
C THR A 133 6.82 -8.18 1.80
N TRP A 134 7.83 -8.53 1.02
CA TRP A 134 8.03 -9.89 0.49
C TRP A 134 8.75 -10.81 1.48
N TYR A 135 9.39 -10.25 2.48
CA TYR A 135 9.86 -11.01 3.63
C TYR A 135 8.71 -11.44 4.53
N TRP A 136 7.78 -10.52 4.85
CA TRP A 136 6.66 -10.80 5.75
C TRP A 136 5.51 -11.56 5.09
N ASN A 137 5.26 -11.36 3.79
CA ASN A 137 4.13 -11.93 3.08
C ASN A 137 4.56 -13.12 2.22
N ARG A 138 4.80 -14.25 2.88
CA ARG A 138 5.20 -15.52 2.25
C ARG A 138 4.06 -16.54 2.22
N TYR A 139 2.83 -16.13 2.40
CA TYR A 139 1.68 -17.01 2.34
C TYR A 139 1.56 -17.67 0.95
N PRO A 140 0.91 -18.86 0.86
CA PRO A 140 0.76 -19.57 -0.41
C PRO A 140 0.06 -18.73 -1.47
N GLY A 141 0.61 -18.69 -2.68
CA GLY A 141 0.08 -17.93 -3.79
C GLY A 141 0.40 -16.44 -3.78
N ALA A 142 1.16 -15.94 -2.80
CA ALA A 142 1.56 -14.54 -2.74
C ALA A 142 2.31 -14.12 -4.01
N ALA A 143 1.83 -13.07 -4.68
CA ALA A 143 2.38 -12.55 -5.90
C ALA A 143 2.13 -11.05 -6.03
N CYS A 144 2.91 -10.36 -6.86
CA CYS A 144 2.61 -9.01 -7.26
C CYS A 144 1.42 -8.99 -8.23
N ASP A 145 0.59 -7.98 -8.14
CA ASP A 145 -0.51 -7.71 -9.07
C ASP A 145 -0.24 -6.46 -9.93
N ILE A 146 0.93 -5.88 -9.78
CA ILE A 146 1.54 -4.94 -10.72
C ILE A 146 2.55 -5.72 -11.56
N GLU A 147 2.64 -5.37 -12.82
CA GLU A 147 3.59 -6.01 -13.73
C GLU A 147 5.02 -5.97 -13.17
N SER A 148 5.68 -7.13 -13.11
CA SER A 148 6.99 -7.28 -12.47
C SER A 148 8.06 -6.38 -13.06
N TYR A 149 7.97 -6.11 -14.36
CA TYR A 149 8.94 -5.30 -15.10
C TYR A 149 8.95 -3.83 -14.68
N ILE A 150 7.87 -3.34 -14.07
CA ILE A 150 7.77 -1.97 -13.53
C ILE A 150 7.78 -1.93 -12.00
N TYR A 151 7.40 -3.04 -11.34
CA TYR A 151 7.31 -3.11 -9.89
C TYR A 151 8.65 -3.43 -9.22
N MET A 152 9.40 -4.40 -9.76
CA MET A 152 10.71 -4.80 -9.21
C MET A 152 11.73 -3.69 -9.50
N PRO A 153 12.31 -3.04 -8.48
CA PRO A 153 13.18 -1.89 -8.72
C PRO A 153 14.55 -2.29 -9.23
N LEU A 154 15.20 -1.40 -9.99
CA LEU A 154 16.61 -1.53 -10.37
C LEU A 154 16.92 -2.79 -11.20
N LEU A 155 15.99 -3.24 -12.06
CA LEU A 155 16.17 -4.43 -12.89
C LEU A 155 17.35 -4.28 -13.85
N GLU A 156 17.49 -3.10 -14.46
CA GLU A 156 18.60 -2.82 -15.38
C GLU A 156 19.94 -2.77 -14.65
N GLU A 157 19.96 -2.14 -13.46
CA GLU A 157 21.18 -2.03 -12.66
C GLU A 157 21.65 -3.39 -12.12
N VAL A 158 20.72 -4.27 -11.76
CA VAL A 158 21.05 -5.65 -11.32
C VAL A 158 21.35 -6.56 -12.50
N GLY A 159 20.79 -6.28 -13.67
CA GLY A 159 20.85 -7.15 -14.84
C GLY A 159 19.94 -8.37 -14.70
N TYR A 160 18.78 -8.20 -14.08
CA TYR A 160 17.81 -9.25 -13.84
C TYR A 160 16.54 -9.04 -14.65
N MET A 161 15.99 -10.13 -15.19
CA MET A 161 14.70 -10.12 -15.86
C MET A 161 13.76 -11.07 -15.12
N PRO A 162 12.59 -10.58 -14.65
CA PRO A 162 11.57 -11.42 -14.01
C PRO A 162 11.14 -12.56 -14.93
N THR A 163 10.82 -13.71 -14.33
CA THR A 163 10.47 -14.92 -15.09
C THR A 163 9.06 -14.88 -15.67
N GLU A 164 8.20 -14.04 -15.11
CA GLU A 164 6.79 -13.90 -15.51
C GLU A 164 6.27 -12.47 -15.32
N LYS A 165 5.17 -12.14 -15.99
CA LYS A 165 4.57 -10.80 -15.95
C LYS A 165 4.21 -10.39 -14.53
N TYR A 166 3.70 -11.29 -13.70
CA TYR A 166 3.34 -11.06 -12.31
C TYR A 166 4.08 -12.04 -11.41
N ALA A 167 5.29 -11.67 -11.01
CA ALA A 167 6.20 -12.49 -10.22
C ALA A 167 5.61 -12.86 -8.85
N LYS A 168 5.91 -14.08 -8.43
CA LYS A 168 5.52 -14.60 -7.11
C LYS A 168 6.45 -14.11 -6.00
N ALA A 169 5.98 -14.11 -4.77
CA ALA A 169 6.71 -13.61 -3.60
C ALA A 169 8.13 -14.20 -3.47
N LYS A 170 8.32 -15.47 -3.81
CA LYS A 170 9.63 -16.13 -3.77
C LYS A 170 10.66 -15.47 -4.70
N GLU A 171 10.23 -15.07 -5.90
CA GLU A 171 11.07 -14.38 -6.87
C GLU A 171 11.33 -12.92 -6.44
N LEU A 172 10.30 -12.24 -5.93
CA LEU A 172 10.42 -10.87 -5.42
C LEU A 172 11.37 -10.80 -4.20
N LEU A 173 11.29 -11.76 -3.29
CA LEU A 173 12.23 -11.87 -2.17
C LEU A 173 13.65 -12.17 -2.65
N LYS A 174 13.81 -13.09 -3.62
CA LYS A 174 15.10 -13.38 -4.24
C LYS A 174 15.72 -12.12 -4.85
N HIS A 175 14.94 -11.34 -5.58
CA HIS A 175 15.42 -10.09 -6.17
C HIS A 175 15.86 -9.07 -5.11
N SER A 176 15.12 -8.94 -4.00
CA SER A 176 15.55 -8.08 -2.88
C SER A 176 16.91 -8.49 -2.30
N ARG A 177 17.16 -9.81 -2.19
CA ARG A 177 18.47 -10.35 -1.79
C ARG A 177 19.56 -10.02 -2.80
N MET A 178 19.27 -10.17 -4.09
CA MET A 178 20.20 -9.79 -5.17
C MET A 178 20.57 -8.31 -5.11
N LEU A 179 19.65 -7.40 -4.78
CA LEU A 179 19.95 -6.00 -4.52
C LEU A 179 20.92 -5.86 -3.34
N GLY A 180 20.64 -6.57 -2.23
CA GLY A 180 21.50 -6.60 -1.05
C GLY A 180 22.93 -7.03 -1.36
N GLU A 181 23.10 -8.09 -2.15
CA GLU A 181 24.38 -8.62 -2.58
C GLU A 181 25.08 -7.70 -3.59
N LYS A 182 24.39 -7.28 -4.65
CA LYS A 182 24.95 -6.48 -5.75
C LYS A 182 25.54 -5.15 -5.28
N PHE A 183 24.89 -4.50 -4.30
CA PHE A 183 25.28 -3.19 -3.80
C PHE A 183 25.96 -3.24 -2.43
N ASP A 184 26.40 -4.41 -1.97
CA ASP A 184 27.05 -4.63 -0.68
C ASP A 184 26.26 -4.04 0.50
N LEU A 185 24.94 -4.23 0.51
CA LEU A 185 24.08 -3.72 1.57
C LEU A 185 24.12 -4.61 2.82
N TYR A 186 24.46 -5.90 2.68
CA TYR A 186 24.55 -6.85 3.80
C TYR A 186 25.63 -6.42 4.83
N SER A 187 26.76 -5.94 4.38
CA SER A 187 27.83 -5.44 5.27
C SER A 187 27.41 -4.21 6.10
N ARG A 188 26.35 -3.54 5.67
CA ARG A 188 25.81 -2.29 6.25
C ARG A 188 24.50 -2.51 6.99
N ALA A 189 23.98 -3.73 7.06
CA ALA A 189 22.68 -4.03 7.63
C ALA A 189 22.78 -4.72 8.99
N LEU A 190 21.88 -4.33 9.90
CA LEU A 190 21.65 -4.99 11.18
C LEU A 190 20.27 -5.63 11.11
N PHE A 191 20.23 -6.94 10.89
CA PHE A 191 19.01 -7.74 10.88
C PHE A 191 18.59 -8.17 12.28
N GLN A 192 17.35 -8.66 12.42
CA GLN A 192 16.72 -9.05 13.68
C GLN A 192 16.89 -7.97 14.76
N THR A 193 16.86 -6.71 14.32
CA THR A 193 17.16 -5.54 15.14
C THR A 193 16.01 -4.53 15.02
N GLU A 194 15.17 -4.48 16.05
CA GLU A 194 14.03 -3.57 16.08
C GLU A 194 14.45 -2.20 16.61
N THR A 195 14.28 -1.14 15.81
CA THR A 195 14.43 0.24 16.28
C THR A 195 13.32 0.58 17.26
N LYS A 196 13.66 1.14 18.43
CA LYS A 196 12.70 1.55 19.45
C LYS A 196 12.46 3.04 19.46
N GLU A 197 13.54 3.82 19.40
CA GLU A 197 13.46 5.27 19.32
C GLU A 197 14.57 5.88 18.49
N MET A 198 14.32 7.07 17.95
CA MET A 198 15.30 7.95 17.35
C MET A 198 15.13 9.33 17.98
N ARG A 199 16.20 9.85 18.60
CA ARG A 199 16.15 11.09 19.38
C ARG A 199 17.14 12.12 18.85
N TRP A 200 16.64 13.32 18.57
CA TRP A 200 17.47 14.45 18.17
C TRP A 200 18.22 15.07 19.36
N HIS A 201 19.50 15.32 19.18
CA HIS A 201 20.37 16.04 20.10
C HIS A 201 20.79 17.36 19.47
N GLU A 202 20.26 18.46 20.00
CA GLU A 202 20.40 19.79 19.40
C GLU A 202 21.86 20.27 19.36
N ASP A 203 22.58 20.12 20.48
CA ASP A 203 23.98 20.62 20.62
C ASP A 203 24.92 19.96 19.61
N GLU A 204 24.77 18.68 19.40
CA GLU A 204 25.57 17.90 18.47
C GLU A 204 25.05 17.97 17.02
N ALA A 205 23.82 18.40 16.82
CA ALA A 205 23.05 18.25 15.56
C ALA A 205 23.10 16.81 15.04
N ARG A 206 22.76 15.86 15.92
CA ARG A 206 22.80 14.42 15.65
C ARG A 206 21.55 13.72 16.16
N TRP A 207 21.22 12.67 15.46
CA TRP A 207 20.26 11.68 15.90
C TRP A 207 20.94 10.55 16.67
N ILE A 208 20.33 10.06 17.74
CA ILE A 208 20.68 8.81 18.41
C ILE A 208 19.56 7.83 18.16
N THR A 209 19.87 6.76 17.44
CA THR A 209 18.96 5.64 17.20
C THR A 209 19.24 4.54 18.21
N SER A 210 18.22 4.16 18.97
CA SER A 210 18.27 3.08 19.97
C SER A 210 17.44 1.88 19.52
N THR A 211 17.96 0.67 19.73
CA THR A 211 17.30 -0.58 19.32
C THR A 211 16.94 -1.46 20.49
N ALA A 212 16.10 -2.47 20.24
CA ALA A 212 15.75 -3.50 21.24
C ALA A 212 16.96 -4.35 21.71
N ARG A 213 18.09 -4.26 21.01
CA ARG A 213 19.35 -4.96 21.36
C ARG A 213 20.34 -4.10 22.14
N GLY A 214 19.93 -2.89 22.51
CA GLY A 214 20.79 -1.96 23.25
C GLY A 214 21.76 -1.17 22.37
N ASP A 215 21.66 -1.25 21.05
CA ASP A 215 22.49 -0.44 20.15
C ASP A 215 22.21 1.03 20.35
N ARG A 216 23.26 1.85 20.14
CA ARG A 216 23.21 3.31 20.12
C ARG A 216 23.98 3.80 18.92
N ILE A 217 23.27 4.16 17.86
CA ILE A 217 23.88 4.58 16.60
C ILE A 217 23.64 6.08 16.43
N LYS A 218 24.74 6.83 16.45
CA LYS A 218 24.73 8.27 16.20
C LYS A 218 24.73 8.51 14.70
N SER A 219 23.89 9.44 14.21
CA SER A 219 23.88 9.79 12.79
C SER A 219 23.51 11.25 12.55
N ARG A 220 23.91 11.77 11.40
CA ARG A 220 23.51 13.10 10.96
C ARG A 220 22.12 13.11 10.36
N PHE A 221 21.78 12.08 9.60
CA PHE A 221 20.48 11.92 8.96
C PHE A 221 19.83 10.62 9.40
N ILE A 222 18.50 10.62 9.46
CA ILE A 222 17.70 9.41 9.60
C ILE A 222 16.67 9.32 8.48
N ILE A 223 16.44 8.11 7.99
CA ILE A 223 15.46 7.83 6.93
C ILE A 223 14.55 6.68 7.38
N PRO A 224 13.39 6.99 8.00
CA PRO A 224 12.38 5.99 8.31
C PRO A 224 11.74 5.45 7.02
N ALA A 225 11.96 4.15 6.75
CA ALA A 225 11.45 3.42 5.58
C ALA A 225 10.72 2.13 6.00
N ALA A 226 9.95 2.20 7.10
CA ALA A 226 9.33 1.05 7.76
C ALA A 226 8.26 0.32 6.93
N GLY A 227 7.75 0.95 5.87
CA GLY A 227 6.69 0.39 5.03
C GLY A 227 5.35 0.18 5.76
N PRO A 228 4.24 -0.05 5.02
CA PRO A 228 2.91 -0.17 5.61
C PRO A 228 2.44 -1.61 5.88
N LEU A 229 3.05 -2.65 5.28
CA LEU A 229 2.49 -4.00 5.21
C LEU A 229 3.28 -5.02 6.06
N HIS A 230 3.53 -4.69 7.32
CA HIS A 230 4.29 -5.58 8.21
C HIS A 230 3.67 -5.82 9.60
N ARG A 231 2.80 -4.91 10.09
CA ARG A 231 2.13 -5.06 11.37
C ARG A 231 0.73 -5.62 11.17
N PRO A 232 0.46 -6.88 11.60
CA PRO A 232 -0.84 -7.52 11.42
C PRO A 232 -1.97 -6.74 12.11
N LYS A 233 -3.18 -6.83 11.55
CA LYS A 233 -4.40 -6.28 12.11
C LYS A 233 -5.36 -7.42 12.43
N LEU A 234 -5.84 -7.49 13.67
CA LEU A 234 -6.80 -8.50 14.12
C LEU A 234 -8.16 -7.87 14.46
N LEU A 235 -9.20 -8.69 14.36
CA LEU A 235 -10.57 -8.30 14.68
C LEU A 235 -10.77 -8.12 16.18
N GLY A 236 -11.51 -7.09 16.59
CA GLY A 236 -11.96 -6.86 17.96
C GLY A 236 -13.24 -7.62 18.30
N VAL A 237 -13.28 -8.93 18.06
CA VAL A 237 -14.46 -9.75 18.35
C VAL A 237 -14.31 -10.51 19.67
N PRO A 238 -15.42 -10.76 20.41
CA PRO A 238 -15.38 -11.57 21.62
C PRO A 238 -14.77 -12.94 21.38
N GLY A 239 -14.00 -13.45 22.34
CA GLY A 239 -13.47 -14.80 22.33
C GLY A 239 -12.24 -15.03 21.44
N ILE A 240 -11.68 -14.01 20.80
CA ILE A 240 -10.50 -14.17 19.91
C ILE A 240 -9.30 -14.83 20.60
N LYS A 241 -9.21 -14.71 21.93
CA LYS A 241 -8.15 -15.31 22.77
C LYS A 241 -8.49 -16.73 23.25
N ASP A 242 -9.69 -17.22 22.98
CA ASP A 242 -10.24 -18.45 23.56
C ASP A 242 -10.08 -19.66 22.65
N PHE A 243 -9.88 -19.42 21.34
CA PHE A 243 -9.73 -20.49 20.35
C PHE A 243 -8.59 -21.45 20.72
N LYS A 244 -8.90 -22.76 20.76
CA LYS A 244 -7.96 -23.83 21.14
C LYS A 244 -7.24 -24.46 19.95
N GLY A 245 -7.76 -24.26 18.73
CA GLY A 245 -7.10 -24.72 17.52
C GLY A 245 -5.89 -23.85 17.14
N LYS A 246 -5.29 -24.14 16.00
CA LYS A 246 -4.18 -23.34 15.47
C LYS A 246 -4.68 -22.04 14.86
N SER A 247 -4.07 -20.92 15.22
CA SER A 247 -4.37 -19.64 14.56
C SER A 247 -3.11 -18.85 14.23
N PHE A 248 -3.13 -18.16 13.08
CA PHE A 248 -2.06 -17.26 12.66
C PHE A 248 -2.58 -16.19 11.68
N HIS A 249 -1.86 -15.08 11.60
CA HIS A 249 -2.10 -14.09 10.57
C HIS A 249 -1.41 -14.50 9.26
N SER A 250 -1.97 -14.17 8.11
CA SER A 250 -1.43 -14.53 6.80
C SER A 250 0.05 -14.13 6.61
N SER A 251 0.47 -12.99 7.17
CA SER A 251 1.87 -12.54 7.15
C SER A 251 2.77 -13.22 8.18
N ARG A 252 2.28 -14.18 8.90
CA ARG A 252 2.98 -15.04 9.87
C ARG A 252 2.60 -16.49 9.60
N TRP A 253 2.63 -16.88 8.33
CA TRP A 253 2.19 -18.21 7.89
C TRP A 253 2.98 -19.31 8.57
N ASP A 254 2.29 -20.33 9.07
CA ASP A 254 2.88 -21.46 9.75
C ASP A 254 2.93 -22.68 8.82
N PHE A 255 4.06 -22.83 8.11
CA PHE A 255 4.29 -23.98 7.24
C PHE A 255 4.57 -25.28 8.00
N ASP A 256 5.01 -25.21 9.24
CA ASP A 256 5.18 -26.40 10.09
C ASP A 256 3.82 -27.06 10.36
N TYR A 257 2.78 -26.24 10.52
CA TYR A 257 1.41 -26.72 10.70
C TYR A 257 0.73 -27.09 9.37
N THR A 258 0.89 -26.27 8.33
CA THR A 258 0.14 -26.46 7.07
C THR A 258 0.82 -27.41 6.09
N GLY A 259 2.12 -27.64 6.24
CA GLY A 259 2.96 -28.21 5.20
C GLY A 259 3.19 -27.23 4.05
N GLY A 260 3.92 -27.67 3.05
CA GLY A 260 4.19 -26.91 1.84
C GLY A 260 5.15 -25.74 1.98
N ASP A 261 5.06 -24.83 1.02
CA ASP A 261 5.85 -23.60 0.96
C ASP A 261 5.03 -22.45 0.30
N PRO A 262 5.60 -21.26 0.05
CA PRO A 262 4.88 -20.17 -0.62
C PRO A 262 4.30 -20.50 -2.02
N ALA A 263 4.73 -21.61 -2.65
CA ALA A 263 4.16 -22.08 -3.91
C ALA A 263 2.90 -22.95 -3.71
N GLY A 264 2.63 -23.40 -2.48
CA GLY A 264 1.50 -24.29 -2.16
C GLY A 264 1.92 -25.58 -1.47
N GLY A 265 1.29 -26.71 -1.82
CA GLY A 265 1.64 -28.03 -1.26
C GLY A 265 1.24 -28.22 0.21
N LEU A 266 0.09 -27.67 0.63
CA LEU A 266 -0.37 -27.62 2.03
C LEU A 266 -0.90 -28.99 2.53
N GLU A 267 -0.13 -30.06 2.33
CA GLU A 267 -0.54 -31.45 2.50
C GLU A 267 -1.00 -31.82 3.91
N LYS A 268 -0.54 -31.09 4.94
CA LYS A 268 -0.94 -31.32 6.33
C LYS A 268 -2.35 -30.79 6.66
N LEU A 269 -3.01 -30.12 5.69
CA LEU A 269 -4.38 -29.64 5.84
C LEU A 269 -5.45 -30.65 5.36
N LYS A 270 -5.07 -31.81 4.80
CA LYS A 270 -5.99 -32.77 4.20
C LYS A 270 -7.06 -33.32 5.15
N ASP A 271 -6.79 -33.35 6.44
CA ASP A 271 -7.71 -33.79 7.49
C ASP A 271 -8.31 -32.62 8.30
N LYS A 272 -7.97 -31.36 7.97
CA LYS A 272 -8.32 -30.16 8.74
C LYS A 272 -9.51 -29.41 8.16
N ARG A 273 -10.35 -28.88 9.04
CA ARG A 273 -11.34 -27.85 8.77
C ARG A 273 -10.65 -26.50 8.96
N VAL A 274 -10.56 -25.73 7.89
CA VAL A 274 -9.82 -24.47 7.86
C VAL A 274 -10.79 -23.31 7.68
N ALA A 275 -10.62 -22.24 8.43
CA ALA A 275 -11.30 -20.98 8.23
C ALA A 275 -10.29 -19.89 7.83
N ILE A 276 -10.70 -19.05 6.87
CA ILE A 276 -10.01 -17.80 6.55
C ILE A 276 -10.98 -16.63 6.72
N ILE A 277 -10.57 -15.62 7.49
CA ILE A 277 -11.35 -14.40 7.67
C ILE A 277 -10.77 -13.29 6.79
N GLY A 278 -11.62 -12.80 5.87
CA GLY A 278 -11.27 -11.76 4.90
C GLY A 278 -11.31 -12.25 3.47
N THR A 279 -11.61 -11.32 2.56
CA THR A 279 -11.72 -11.55 1.10
C THR A 279 -10.98 -10.46 0.31
N GLY A 280 -10.02 -9.76 0.92
CA GLY A 280 -9.14 -8.79 0.26
C GLY A 280 -8.03 -9.49 -0.53
N ALA A 281 -7.11 -8.69 -1.13
CA ALA A 281 -6.05 -9.16 -2.02
C ALA A 281 -5.25 -10.37 -1.48
N THR A 282 -4.97 -10.41 -0.19
CA THR A 282 -4.28 -11.53 0.47
C THR A 282 -5.09 -12.81 0.42
N ALA A 283 -6.37 -12.76 0.85
CA ALA A 283 -7.24 -13.93 0.86
C ALA A 283 -7.52 -14.45 -0.56
N VAL A 284 -7.67 -13.54 -1.53
CA VAL A 284 -7.87 -13.88 -2.94
C VAL A 284 -6.74 -14.78 -3.46
N GLN A 285 -5.52 -14.56 -3.03
CA GLN A 285 -4.36 -15.37 -3.42
C GLN A 285 -4.26 -16.68 -2.62
N ILE A 286 -4.69 -16.70 -1.35
CA ILE A 286 -4.57 -17.86 -0.47
C ILE A 286 -5.68 -18.90 -0.73
N VAL A 287 -6.92 -18.45 -0.94
CA VAL A 287 -8.12 -19.30 -1.02
C VAL A 287 -8.01 -20.45 -2.02
N PRO A 288 -7.45 -20.29 -3.25
CA PRO A 288 -7.25 -21.40 -4.16
C PRO A 288 -6.37 -22.53 -3.59
N HIS A 289 -5.29 -22.17 -2.90
CA HIS A 289 -4.39 -23.15 -2.26
C HIS A 289 -5.07 -23.86 -1.09
N LEU A 290 -5.83 -23.15 -0.25
CA LEU A 290 -6.60 -23.76 0.83
C LEU A 290 -7.70 -24.67 0.29
N GLY A 291 -8.41 -24.23 -0.75
CA GLY A 291 -9.46 -25.02 -1.41
C GLY A 291 -8.95 -26.34 -2.00
N GLN A 292 -7.70 -26.34 -2.47
CA GLN A 292 -7.06 -27.55 -2.99
C GLN A 292 -6.70 -28.58 -1.89
N TRP A 293 -6.30 -28.11 -0.70
CA TRP A 293 -5.67 -28.97 0.29
C TRP A 293 -6.50 -29.22 1.55
N ALA A 294 -7.36 -28.29 1.98
CA ALA A 294 -8.14 -28.45 3.19
C ALA A 294 -9.24 -29.50 3.03
N LYS A 295 -9.50 -30.30 4.10
CA LYS A 295 -10.67 -31.18 4.19
C LYS A 295 -11.97 -30.41 4.00
N LYS A 296 -12.07 -29.25 4.66
CA LYS A 296 -13.16 -28.29 4.53
C LYS A 296 -12.60 -26.88 4.67
N LEU A 297 -12.99 -25.99 3.77
CA LEU A 297 -12.62 -24.57 3.82
C LEU A 297 -13.86 -23.72 4.03
N TYR A 298 -13.83 -22.84 5.03
CA TYR A 298 -14.81 -21.77 5.25
C TYR A 298 -14.15 -20.42 4.97
N VAL A 299 -14.73 -19.66 4.03
CA VAL A 299 -14.25 -18.31 3.67
C VAL A 299 -15.23 -17.29 4.22
N PHE A 300 -14.84 -16.56 5.29
CA PHE A 300 -15.70 -15.58 5.94
C PHE A 300 -15.58 -14.22 5.26
N GLN A 301 -16.70 -13.79 4.65
CA GLN A 301 -16.80 -12.56 3.88
C GLN A 301 -17.62 -11.49 4.60
N ARG A 302 -17.04 -10.28 4.77
CA ARG A 302 -17.80 -9.09 5.17
C ARG A 302 -18.24 -8.28 3.94
N THR A 303 -17.35 -8.14 2.97
CA THR A 303 -17.60 -7.40 1.72
C THR A 303 -16.83 -8.12 0.61
N PRO A 304 -17.47 -8.48 -0.51
CA PRO A 304 -16.77 -9.08 -1.64
C PRO A 304 -15.74 -8.12 -2.22
N SER A 305 -14.66 -8.65 -2.78
CA SER A 305 -13.71 -7.89 -3.58
C SER A 305 -14.09 -7.94 -5.06
N SER A 306 -13.73 -6.91 -5.82
CA SER A 306 -13.77 -6.97 -7.28
C SER A 306 -12.66 -7.89 -7.77
N ILE A 307 -13.00 -8.95 -8.49
CA ILE A 307 -12.05 -9.96 -8.94
C ILE A 307 -12.02 -9.99 -10.46
N ASP A 308 -11.01 -9.39 -11.03
CA ASP A 308 -10.77 -9.42 -12.46
C ASP A 308 -9.68 -10.44 -12.84
N ILE A 309 -9.47 -10.61 -14.13
CA ILE A 309 -8.46 -11.53 -14.69
C ILE A 309 -7.07 -10.96 -14.41
N ARG A 310 -6.15 -11.81 -13.94
CA ARG A 310 -4.73 -11.47 -13.85
C ARG A 310 -4.03 -11.69 -15.19
N GLY A 311 -4.30 -12.81 -15.85
CA GLY A 311 -3.69 -13.16 -17.12
C GLY A 311 -2.17 -13.28 -17.04
N ASN A 312 -1.66 -13.94 -16.00
CA ASN A 312 -0.22 -14.11 -15.82
C ASN A 312 0.37 -14.94 -16.96
N ARG A 313 1.60 -14.66 -17.34
CA ARG A 313 2.32 -15.38 -18.42
C ARG A 313 3.83 -15.32 -18.22
N PRO A 314 4.56 -16.31 -18.74
CA PRO A 314 6.03 -16.26 -18.79
C PRO A 314 6.53 -15.02 -19.52
N THR A 315 7.69 -14.54 -19.13
CA THR A 315 8.41 -13.46 -19.82
C THR A 315 8.80 -13.93 -21.22
N ASP A 316 8.48 -13.14 -22.23
CA ASP A 316 8.81 -13.44 -23.63
C ASP A 316 10.30 -13.16 -23.89
N PRO A 317 11.11 -14.18 -24.25
CA PRO A 317 12.52 -14.00 -24.52
C PRO A 317 12.81 -13.09 -25.73
N GLU A 318 11.93 -13.04 -26.73
CA GLU A 318 12.14 -12.20 -27.92
C GLU A 318 11.89 -10.73 -27.57
N TRP A 319 10.86 -10.45 -26.76
CA TRP A 319 10.65 -9.11 -26.21
C TRP A 319 11.88 -8.66 -25.39
N VAL A 320 12.42 -9.51 -24.52
CA VAL A 320 13.61 -9.18 -23.71
C VAL A 320 14.80 -8.76 -24.60
N LYS A 321 15.04 -9.46 -25.71
CA LYS A 321 16.11 -9.12 -26.67
C LYS A 321 15.89 -7.76 -27.35
N SER A 322 14.66 -7.30 -27.47
CA SER A 322 14.32 -6.01 -28.09
C SER A 322 14.54 -4.81 -27.18
N LEU A 323 14.69 -5.01 -25.86
CA LEU A 323 14.79 -3.95 -24.88
C LEU A 323 16.08 -3.13 -25.02
N LYS A 324 15.95 -1.81 -24.87
CA LYS A 324 17.08 -0.87 -24.90
C LYS A 324 17.31 -0.30 -23.52
N LYS A 325 18.50 0.21 -23.26
CA LYS A 325 18.82 0.89 -21.99
C LYS A 325 17.80 1.99 -21.70
N GLY A 326 17.30 2.01 -20.45
CA GLY A 326 16.25 2.95 -20.00
C GLY A 326 14.82 2.40 -20.14
N TRP A 327 14.66 1.17 -20.66
CA TRP A 327 13.35 0.56 -20.92
C TRP A 327 12.46 0.49 -19.67
N GLN A 328 13.05 0.23 -18.50
CA GLN A 328 12.28 0.09 -17.27
C GLN A 328 11.65 1.42 -16.87
N GLN A 329 12.43 2.50 -16.89
CA GLN A 329 11.92 3.83 -16.55
C GLN A 329 10.87 4.33 -17.54
N GLU A 330 11.08 4.08 -18.84
CA GLU A 330 10.13 4.43 -19.90
C GLU A 330 8.78 3.72 -19.67
N ARG A 331 8.82 2.41 -19.40
CA ARG A 331 7.63 1.59 -19.14
C ARG A 331 6.91 2.01 -17.85
N MET A 332 7.66 2.36 -16.79
CA MET A 332 7.11 2.90 -15.54
C MET A 332 6.41 4.23 -15.78
N ASN A 333 7.02 5.14 -16.54
CA ASN A 333 6.44 6.44 -16.87
C ASN A 333 5.15 6.29 -17.69
N ASN A 334 5.16 5.39 -18.68
CA ASN A 334 3.99 5.09 -19.51
C ASN A 334 2.81 4.59 -18.66
N PHE A 335 3.04 3.58 -17.83
CA PHE A 335 2.01 3.08 -16.92
C PHE A 335 1.49 4.17 -15.98
N ASP A 336 2.40 4.94 -15.38
CA ASP A 336 2.04 5.99 -14.41
C ASP A 336 1.23 7.11 -15.08
N SER A 337 1.58 7.49 -16.31
CA SER A 337 0.80 8.43 -17.10
C SER A 337 -0.63 7.93 -17.33
N ILE A 338 -0.81 6.71 -17.81
CA ILE A 338 -2.12 6.14 -18.13
C ILE A 338 -3.01 6.04 -16.89
N VAL A 339 -2.52 5.50 -15.78
CA VAL A 339 -3.34 5.35 -14.55
C VAL A 339 -3.64 6.68 -13.85
N ASN A 340 -3.08 7.78 -14.33
CA ASN A 340 -3.41 9.15 -13.94
C ASN A 340 -4.20 9.92 -15.03
N GLY A 341 -4.71 9.22 -16.04
CA GLY A 341 -5.55 9.80 -17.08
C GLY A 341 -4.80 10.48 -18.22
N GLY A 342 -3.52 10.20 -18.39
CA GLY A 342 -2.73 10.65 -19.52
C GLY A 342 -3.07 9.93 -20.83
N SER A 343 -2.92 10.63 -21.95
CA SER A 343 -3.22 10.13 -23.30
C SER A 343 -1.97 9.61 -24.00
N GLU A 344 -1.49 8.43 -23.57
CA GLU A 344 -0.37 7.78 -24.21
C GLU A 344 -0.80 7.10 -25.54
N LYS A 345 0.07 7.16 -26.56
CA LYS A 345 -0.19 6.52 -27.86
C LYS A 345 -0.24 4.99 -27.76
N GLU A 346 0.55 4.44 -26.86
CA GLU A 346 0.68 3.01 -26.60
C GLU A 346 0.55 2.74 -25.11
N ASP A 347 -0.20 1.72 -24.74
CA ASP A 347 -0.19 1.16 -23.39
C ASP A 347 0.80 0.00 -23.35
N MET A 348 2.01 0.27 -22.87
CA MET A 348 3.09 -0.72 -22.82
C MET A 348 2.77 -1.89 -21.89
N VAL A 349 2.02 -1.66 -20.82
CA VAL A 349 1.65 -2.68 -19.84
C VAL A 349 0.40 -3.46 -20.25
N ALA A 350 -0.61 -2.75 -20.75
CA ALA A 350 -1.85 -3.29 -21.30
C ALA A 350 -2.48 -4.37 -20.40
N ASP A 351 -2.84 -3.99 -19.17
CA ASP A 351 -3.44 -4.89 -18.19
C ASP A 351 -4.75 -4.34 -17.62
N ARG A 352 -5.26 -5.00 -16.59
CA ARG A 352 -6.54 -4.63 -15.95
C ARG A 352 -6.43 -3.40 -15.04
N TRP A 353 -5.22 -2.92 -14.76
CA TRP A 353 -5.04 -1.63 -14.11
C TRP A 353 -5.26 -0.46 -15.07
N THR A 354 -4.90 -0.64 -16.34
CA THR A 354 -4.94 0.42 -17.35
C THR A 354 -6.23 0.46 -18.16
N ASP A 355 -7.00 -0.63 -18.24
CA ASP A 355 -8.14 -0.77 -19.16
C ASP A 355 -9.23 0.28 -18.94
N ILE A 356 -9.64 0.57 -17.71
CA ILE A 356 -10.66 1.57 -17.41
C ILE A 356 -10.19 2.99 -17.82
N PHE A 357 -8.92 3.30 -17.58
CA PHE A 357 -8.37 4.60 -17.93
C PHE A 357 -8.25 4.77 -19.44
N ARG A 358 -7.96 3.70 -20.19
CA ARG A 358 -7.97 3.71 -21.66
C ARG A 358 -9.35 4.01 -22.23
N GLU A 359 -10.41 3.43 -21.66
CA GLU A 359 -11.78 3.74 -22.06
C GLU A 359 -12.09 5.23 -21.87
N LEU A 360 -11.67 5.81 -20.74
CA LEU A 360 -11.86 7.24 -20.47
C LEU A 360 -11.09 8.16 -21.42
N VAL A 361 -9.89 7.78 -21.85
CA VAL A 361 -9.07 8.55 -22.80
C VAL A 361 -9.70 8.54 -24.20
N THR A 362 -10.34 7.45 -24.59
CA THR A 362 -11.02 7.32 -25.90
C THR A 362 -12.39 8.00 -25.94
N ALA A 363 -12.99 8.30 -24.78
CA ALA A 363 -14.25 9.03 -24.70
C ALA A 363 -14.07 10.48 -25.19
N LYS A 364 -14.92 10.91 -26.11
CA LYS A 364 -14.96 12.30 -26.56
C LYS A 364 -15.67 13.16 -25.51
N VAL A 365 -14.91 13.64 -24.54
CA VAL A 365 -15.41 14.50 -23.45
C VAL A 365 -14.99 15.93 -23.72
N ASP A 366 -15.92 16.89 -23.61
CA ASP A 366 -15.58 18.32 -23.62
C ASP A 366 -14.77 18.65 -22.34
N PRO A 367 -13.50 19.06 -22.47
CA PRO A 367 -12.67 19.40 -21.31
C PRO A 367 -13.22 20.57 -20.48
N ASN A 368 -14.12 21.37 -21.07
CA ASN A 368 -14.77 22.51 -20.40
C ASN A 368 -16.09 22.12 -19.71
N ASN A 369 -16.51 20.86 -19.81
CA ASN A 369 -17.73 20.35 -19.16
C ASN A 369 -17.39 19.30 -18.06
N PRO A 370 -17.09 19.73 -16.83
CA PRO A 370 -16.74 18.84 -15.73
C PRO A 370 -17.83 17.81 -15.37
N ALA A 371 -19.10 18.19 -15.53
CA ALA A 371 -20.22 17.31 -15.22
C ALA A 371 -20.31 16.14 -16.22
N GLU A 372 -20.09 16.39 -17.50
CA GLU A 372 -20.03 15.38 -18.54
C GLU A 372 -18.84 14.43 -18.30
N ALA A 373 -17.67 14.99 -17.98
CA ALA A 373 -16.49 14.20 -17.63
C ALA A 373 -16.74 13.26 -16.42
N ALA A 374 -17.44 13.75 -15.40
CA ALA A 374 -17.81 12.96 -14.25
C ALA A 374 -18.80 11.82 -14.63
N ALA A 375 -19.82 12.13 -15.41
CA ALA A 375 -20.80 11.15 -15.89
C ALA A 375 -20.15 10.04 -16.72
N GLN A 376 -19.24 10.39 -17.62
CA GLN A 376 -18.50 9.41 -18.44
C GLN A 376 -17.61 8.51 -17.59
N ARG A 377 -16.91 9.05 -16.58
CA ARG A 377 -16.13 8.25 -15.63
C ARG A 377 -17.00 7.27 -14.84
N GLN A 378 -18.15 7.75 -14.35
CA GLN A 378 -19.08 6.87 -13.62
C GLN A 378 -19.64 5.77 -14.53
N LEU A 379 -19.93 6.09 -15.79
CA LEU A 379 -20.39 5.11 -16.76
C LEU A 379 -19.32 4.07 -17.09
N ALA A 380 -18.05 4.49 -17.25
CA ALA A 380 -16.93 3.57 -17.45
C ALA A 380 -16.73 2.65 -16.24
N ASP A 381 -16.85 3.19 -15.02
CA ASP A 381 -16.82 2.38 -13.78
C ASP A 381 -17.95 1.35 -13.76
N PHE A 382 -19.18 1.75 -14.04
CA PHE A 382 -20.32 0.82 -14.10
C PHE A 382 -20.12 -0.29 -15.14
N LYS A 383 -19.68 0.04 -16.37
CA LYS A 383 -19.36 -0.94 -17.43
C LYS A 383 -18.31 -1.93 -16.93
N LYS A 384 -17.23 -1.43 -16.31
CA LYS A 384 -16.17 -2.27 -15.74
C LYS A 384 -16.70 -3.18 -14.63
N MET A 385 -17.47 -2.65 -13.69
CA MET A 385 -17.98 -3.43 -12.56
C MET A 385 -19.04 -4.43 -13.00
N GLU A 386 -19.84 -4.13 -14.04
CA GLU A 386 -20.75 -5.10 -14.66
C GLU A 386 -20.00 -6.26 -15.32
N SER A 387 -18.89 -5.97 -16.02
CA SER A 387 -18.07 -7.04 -16.61
C SER A 387 -17.47 -7.96 -15.53
N ILE A 388 -17.09 -7.43 -14.38
CA ILE A 388 -16.59 -8.21 -13.23
C ILE A 388 -17.72 -9.07 -12.63
N ARG A 389 -18.94 -8.53 -12.50
CA ARG A 389 -20.12 -9.30 -12.02
C ARG A 389 -20.54 -10.38 -12.99
N ALA A 390 -20.54 -10.09 -14.30
CA ALA A 390 -20.82 -11.08 -15.34
C ALA A 390 -19.82 -12.24 -15.31
N ARG A 391 -18.50 -11.93 -15.15
CA ARG A 391 -17.50 -12.97 -14.96
C ARG A 391 -17.76 -13.83 -13.71
N THR A 392 -18.27 -13.24 -12.64
CA THR A 392 -18.61 -14.00 -11.43
C THR A 392 -19.74 -14.99 -11.72
N ASP A 393 -20.78 -14.59 -12.45
CA ASP A 393 -21.88 -15.48 -12.88
C ASP A 393 -21.41 -16.56 -13.85
N GLU A 394 -20.47 -16.25 -14.73
CA GLU A 394 -19.92 -17.22 -15.69
C GLU A 394 -19.11 -18.32 -14.99
N VAL A 395 -18.29 -17.94 -13.99
CA VAL A 395 -17.34 -18.86 -13.37
C VAL A 395 -17.95 -19.63 -12.21
N VAL A 396 -18.76 -18.99 -11.35
CA VAL A 396 -19.33 -19.61 -10.13
C VAL A 396 -20.68 -20.25 -10.43
N LYS A 397 -20.75 -21.58 -10.30
CA LYS A 397 -21.92 -22.37 -10.71
C LYS A 397 -23.10 -22.24 -9.75
N ASP A 398 -22.86 -22.15 -8.45
CA ASP A 398 -23.90 -21.95 -7.46
C ASP A 398 -24.34 -20.50 -7.44
N LYS A 399 -25.61 -20.25 -7.77
CA LYS A 399 -26.17 -18.90 -7.95
C LYS A 399 -26.10 -18.07 -6.67
N GLU A 400 -26.38 -18.67 -5.51
CA GLU A 400 -26.35 -17.96 -4.22
C GLU A 400 -24.93 -17.50 -3.90
N THR A 401 -23.94 -18.36 -4.09
CA THR A 401 -22.52 -18.04 -3.93
C THR A 401 -22.07 -16.99 -4.95
N ALA A 402 -22.48 -17.10 -6.21
CA ALA A 402 -22.17 -16.11 -7.24
C ALA A 402 -22.71 -14.73 -6.87
N ASP A 403 -23.98 -14.65 -6.45
CA ASP A 403 -24.61 -13.39 -6.05
C ASP A 403 -23.92 -12.77 -4.81
N ALA A 404 -23.48 -13.59 -3.86
CA ALA A 404 -22.75 -13.14 -2.67
C ALA A 404 -21.33 -12.64 -2.98
N LEU A 405 -20.71 -13.12 -4.05
CA LEU A 405 -19.36 -12.70 -4.48
C LEU A 405 -19.36 -11.45 -5.35
N LYS A 406 -20.51 -10.95 -5.80
CA LYS A 406 -20.59 -9.73 -6.63
C LYS A 406 -20.30 -8.48 -5.83
N PRO A 407 -19.33 -7.63 -6.25
CA PRO A 407 -19.06 -6.35 -5.63
C PRO A 407 -20.09 -5.29 -6.07
N TRP A 408 -20.68 -4.58 -5.11
CA TRP A 408 -21.64 -3.48 -5.34
C TRP A 408 -21.08 -2.17 -4.81
N TYR A 409 -20.05 -1.65 -5.48
CA TYR A 409 -19.38 -0.39 -5.18
C TYR A 409 -18.50 0.01 -6.38
N ASN A 410 -18.13 1.29 -6.49
CA ASN A 410 -17.21 1.78 -7.52
C ASN A 410 -15.83 1.12 -7.37
N GLN A 411 -15.20 0.77 -8.48
CA GLN A 411 -13.99 -0.08 -8.53
C GLN A 411 -12.89 0.37 -7.55
N PHE A 412 -12.62 1.68 -7.47
CA PHE A 412 -11.57 2.22 -6.61
C PHE A 412 -12.02 2.57 -5.18
N CYS A 413 -13.23 2.22 -4.78
CA CYS A 413 -13.63 2.25 -3.36
C CYS A 413 -12.83 1.27 -2.51
N LYS A 414 -12.36 0.19 -3.12
CA LYS A 414 -11.44 -0.80 -2.55
C LYS A 414 -10.32 -1.07 -3.54
N ARG A 415 -9.21 -1.65 -3.05
CA ARG A 415 -8.16 -2.12 -3.95
C ARG A 415 -8.74 -3.15 -4.93
N PRO A 416 -8.65 -2.94 -6.24
CA PRO A 416 -8.98 -3.97 -7.23
C PRO A 416 -8.13 -5.21 -7.03
N CYS A 417 -8.71 -6.40 -7.22
CA CYS A 417 -8.01 -7.67 -7.14
C CYS A 417 -8.04 -8.37 -8.49
N PHE A 418 -6.96 -9.10 -8.79
CA PHE A 418 -6.80 -9.81 -10.06
C PHE A 418 -6.38 -11.25 -9.75
N HIS A 419 -7.20 -12.21 -10.17
CA HIS A 419 -6.88 -13.63 -9.96
C HIS A 419 -7.66 -14.51 -10.91
N ASP A 420 -7.01 -15.54 -11.45
CA ASP A 420 -7.63 -16.41 -12.45
C ASP A 420 -8.38 -17.59 -11.80
N GLU A 421 -8.00 -18.04 -10.60
CA GLU A 421 -8.52 -19.27 -9.96
C GLU A 421 -9.45 -19.01 -8.75
N TYR A 422 -9.47 -17.78 -8.19
CA TYR A 422 -10.22 -17.49 -6.95
C TYR A 422 -11.72 -17.82 -7.06
N LEU A 423 -12.38 -17.35 -8.10
CA LEU A 423 -13.81 -17.57 -8.30
C LEU A 423 -14.13 -19.05 -8.52
N ASP A 424 -13.35 -19.75 -9.35
CA ASP A 424 -13.53 -21.17 -9.61
C ASP A 424 -13.35 -22.04 -8.36
N THR A 425 -12.57 -21.58 -7.38
CA THR A 425 -12.36 -22.29 -6.12
C THR A 425 -13.68 -22.54 -5.38
N PHE A 426 -14.67 -21.68 -5.51
CA PHE A 426 -15.98 -21.84 -4.87
C PHE A 426 -16.86 -22.91 -5.51
N ASN A 427 -16.48 -23.48 -6.65
CA ASN A 427 -17.12 -24.64 -7.26
C ASN A 427 -16.67 -25.97 -6.61
N ARG A 428 -15.67 -25.95 -5.72
CA ARG A 428 -15.19 -27.15 -5.03
C ARG A 428 -16.15 -27.55 -3.91
N PRO A 429 -16.50 -28.85 -3.76
CA PRO A 429 -17.46 -29.31 -2.75
C PRO A 429 -17.00 -29.13 -1.31
N ASN A 430 -15.70 -28.99 -1.09
CA ASN A 430 -15.11 -28.75 0.22
C ASN A 430 -14.98 -27.26 0.60
N VAL A 431 -15.36 -26.33 -0.28
CA VAL A 431 -15.28 -24.88 -0.04
C VAL A 431 -16.67 -24.31 0.21
N LYS A 432 -16.83 -23.55 1.30
CA LYS A 432 -18.08 -22.83 1.62
C LYS A 432 -17.77 -21.36 1.83
N LEU A 433 -18.41 -20.49 1.05
CA LEU A 433 -18.48 -19.07 1.35
C LEU A 433 -19.44 -18.86 2.53
N VAL A 434 -19.02 -18.10 3.53
CA VAL A 434 -19.85 -17.63 4.63
C VAL A 434 -19.99 -16.11 4.48
N ASP A 435 -20.99 -15.69 3.69
CA ASP A 435 -21.29 -14.27 3.55
C ASP A 435 -22.01 -13.75 4.78
N THR A 436 -21.39 -12.85 5.49
CA THR A 436 -21.93 -12.22 6.70
C THR A 436 -22.81 -11.00 6.41
N LYS A 437 -23.11 -10.75 5.14
CA LYS A 437 -23.97 -9.63 4.68
C LYS A 437 -23.55 -8.27 5.26
N GLY A 438 -22.23 -8.04 5.37
CA GLY A 438 -21.65 -6.81 5.90
C GLY A 438 -21.45 -6.79 7.41
N GLN A 439 -22.00 -7.74 8.18
CA GLN A 439 -21.91 -7.75 9.65
C GLN A 439 -20.54 -8.25 10.17
N GLY A 440 -19.84 -9.10 9.40
CA GLY A 440 -18.60 -9.74 9.84
C GLY A 440 -18.85 -10.89 10.81
N VAL A 441 -17.75 -11.43 11.36
CA VAL A 441 -17.76 -12.48 12.37
C VAL A 441 -18.31 -11.91 13.69
N GLU A 442 -19.19 -12.66 14.37
CA GLU A 442 -19.81 -12.26 15.64
C GLU A 442 -18.90 -12.51 16.83
N ARG A 443 -18.33 -13.69 16.93
CA ARG A 443 -17.39 -14.10 17.97
C ARG A 443 -16.58 -15.33 17.57
N ILE A 444 -15.49 -15.55 18.27
CA ILE A 444 -14.69 -16.78 18.21
C ILE A 444 -14.95 -17.57 19.49
N THR A 445 -15.07 -18.89 19.36
CA THR A 445 -15.25 -19.82 20.47
C THR A 445 -14.00 -20.68 20.66
N GLU A 446 -13.98 -21.53 21.68
CA GLU A 446 -12.91 -22.51 21.85
C GLU A 446 -12.77 -23.47 20.65
N LYS A 447 -13.86 -23.72 19.93
CA LYS A 447 -13.94 -24.73 18.84
C LYS A 447 -14.07 -24.14 17.44
N GLY A 448 -14.41 -22.84 17.31
CA GLY A 448 -14.73 -22.31 16.01
C GLY A 448 -15.08 -20.84 15.94
N ILE A 449 -15.90 -20.51 14.95
CA ILE A 449 -16.33 -19.14 14.63
C ILE A 449 -17.85 -19.11 14.57
N VAL A 450 -18.45 -18.09 15.20
CA VAL A 450 -19.89 -17.82 15.05
C VAL A 450 -20.09 -16.68 14.06
N ALA A 451 -20.93 -16.93 13.07
CA ALA A 451 -21.37 -15.95 12.09
C ALA A 451 -22.81 -16.28 11.63
N ASN A 452 -23.65 -15.28 11.42
CA ASN A 452 -25.07 -15.44 11.06
C ASN A 452 -25.84 -16.33 12.06
N GLY A 453 -25.46 -16.34 13.35
CA GLY A 453 -26.05 -17.18 14.38
C GLY A 453 -25.65 -18.67 14.32
N GLU A 454 -24.81 -19.09 13.36
CA GLU A 454 -24.31 -20.46 13.20
C GLU A 454 -22.85 -20.56 13.73
N GLU A 455 -22.54 -21.65 14.43
CA GLU A 455 -21.16 -21.97 14.82
C GLU A 455 -20.52 -22.93 13.81
N PHE A 456 -19.37 -22.51 13.27
CA PHE A 456 -18.55 -23.27 12.35
C PHE A 456 -17.36 -23.86 13.09
N GLU A 457 -17.38 -25.15 13.37
CA GLU A 457 -16.25 -25.84 13.98
C GLU A 457 -15.05 -25.94 13.03
N ILE A 458 -13.86 -25.55 13.52
CA ILE A 458 -12.62 -25.52 12.75
C ILE A 458 -11.43 -26.02 13.56
N ASP A 459 -10.39 -26.44 12.87
CA ASP A 459 -9.11 -26.88 13.44
C ASP A 459 -8.02 -25.82 13.24
N CYS A 460 -8.18 -24.96 12.22
CA CYS A 460 -7.23 -23.90 11.89
C CYS A 460 -7.96 -22.60 11.50
N LEU A 461 -7.50 -21.48 12.07
CA LEU A 461 -8.01 -20.14 11.80
C LEU A 461 -6.92 -19.24 11.22
N ILE A 462 -7.15 -18.72 10.00
CA ILE A 462 -6.24 -17.84 9.30
C ILE A 462 -6.84 -16.43 9.23
N TYR A 463 -6.11 -15.45 9.77
CA TYR A 463 -6.49 -14.05 9.67
C TYR A 463 -5.90 -13.42 8.42
N ALA A 464 -6.72 -13.18 7.39
CA ALA A 464 -6.38 -12.38 6.21
C ALA A 464 -6.99 -10.96 6.33
N THR A 465 -6.86 -10.37 7.50
CA THR A 465 -7.55 -9.15 7.94
C THR A 465 -6.75 -7.88 7.66
N GLY A 466 -5.59 -8.01 7.02
CA GLY A 466 -4.74 -6.91 6.58
C GLY A 466 -3.83 -6.35 7.67
N PHE A 467 -3.45 -5.08 7.52
CA PHE A 467 -2.41 -4.44 8.31
C PHE A 467 -2.90 -3.14 8.94
N GLU A 468 -2.20 -2.69 9.98
CA GLU A 468 -2.47 -1.43 10.66
C GLU A 468 -1.97 -0.25 9.82
N LEU A 469 -2.88 0.38 9.05
CA LEU A 469 -2.57 1.49 8.14
C LEU A 469 -2.98 2.85 8.70
N ALA A 470 -4.05 2.90 9.48
CA ALA A 470 -4.71 4.14 9.92
C ALA A 470 -4.33 4.59 11.34
N ASN A 471 -3.48 3.85 12.05
CA ASN A 471 -3.07 4.16 13.41
C ASN A 471 -1.96 5.23 13.46
N GLU A 472 -1.74 5.80 14.64
CA GLU A 472 -0.63 6.70 14.92
C GLU A 472 0.70 6.14 14.43
N TRP A 473 1.61 7.03 14.06
CA TRP A 473 2.86 6.63 13.40
C TRP A 473 3.70 5.68 14.25
N SER A 474 3.87 5.97 15.55
CA SER A 474 4.63 5.12 16.46
C SER A 474 3.98 3.75 16.66
N HIS A 475 2.64 3.69 16.78
CA HIS A 475 1.93 2.42 16.89
C HIS A 475 2.10 1.57 15.63
N LYS A 476 1.92 2.17 14.45
CA LYS A 476 2.05 1.51 13.16
C LYS A 476 3.47 0.97 12.89
N THR A 477 4.50 1.70 13.29
CA THR A 477 5.89 1.35 13.03
C THR A 477 6.55 0.56 14.16
N GLY A 478 6.08 0.73 15.40
CA GLY A 478 6.67 0.16 16.61
C GLY A 478 7.86 0.98 17.15
N MET A 479 8.09 2.19 16.62
CA MET A 479 9.17 3.09 17.05
C MET A 479 8.68 4.53 17.20
N GLU A 480 9.32 5.31 18.07
CA GLU A 480 9.03 6.73 18.26
C GLU A 480 10.21 7.60 17.79
N ILE A 481 9.88 8.74 17.18
CA ILE A 481 10.88 9.74 16.79
C ILE A 481 10.67 10.98 17.65
N PHE A 482 11.74 11.41 18.34
CA PHE A 482 11.78 12.60 19.18
C PHE A 482 12.60 13.67 18.49
N GLY A 483 11.95 14.66 17.94
CA GLY A 483 12.59 15.82 17.31
C GLY A 483 13.09 16.87 18.31
N ARG A 484 13.12 18.13 17.87
CA ARG A 484 13.53 19.27 18.72
C ARG A 484 12.67 19.36 19.96
N ASN A 485 13.31 19.69 21.09
CA ASN A 485 12.66 19.84 22.41
C ASN A 485 11.87 18.61 22.85
N GLY A 486 12.20 17.41 22.32
CA GLY A 486 11.52 16.17 22.64
C GLY A 486 10.14 15.98 21.96
N MET A 487 9.78 16.84 20.99
CA MET A 487 8.54 16.70 20.20
C MET A 487 8.46 15.33 19.56
N THR A 488 7.42 14.57 19.85
CA THR A 488 7.19 13.27 19.22
C THR A 488 6.46 13.40 17.88
N THR A 489 6.61 12.40 16.99
CA THR A 489 5.82 12.34 15.76
C THR A 489 4.32 12.26 16.05
N CYS A 490 3.91 11.55 17.10
CA CYS A 490 2.52 11.45 17.52
C CYS A 490 1.93 12.79 17.98
N GLU A 491 2.70 13.58 18.73
CA GLU A 491 2.29 14.93 19.14
C GLU A 491 2.21 15.88 17.95
N LYS A 492 3.24 15.88 17.10
CA LYS A 492 3.30 16.74 15.91
C LYS A 492 2.17 16.44 14.93
N TRP A 493 1.85 15.16 14.72
CA TRP A 493 0.86 14.70 13.74
C TRP A 493 -0.49 14.28 14.36
N LYS A 494 -0.79 14.71 15.59
CA LYS A 494 -2.05 14.37 16.28
C LYS A 494 -3.32 14.75 15.49
N ASP A 495 -3.25 15.84 14.74
CA ASP A 495 -4.32 16.34 13.87
C ASP A 495 -4.11 15.94 12.39
N GLY A 496 -3.28 14.94 12.14
CA GLY A 496 -2.82 14.49 10.83
C GLY A 496 -1.42 14.98 10.49
N ALA A 497 -0.82 14.35 9.47
CA ALA A 497 0.54 14.65 9.06
C ALA A 497 0.75 16.12 8.69
N SER A 498 1.96 16.60 8.92
CA SER A 498 2.43 17.93 8.55
C SER A 498 3.83 17.81 7.99
N THR A 499 3.97 17.99 6.67
CA THR A 499 5.23 17.77 5.96
C THR A 499 5.39 18.77 4.82
N LEU A 500 6.62 18.91 4.34
CA LEU A 500 6.92 19.47 3.02
C LEU A 500 7.03 18.31 2.02
N HIS A 501 6.22 18.30 0.99
CA HIS A 501 6.18 17.29 -0.09
C HIS A 501 6.16 15.83 0.38
N GLY A 502 5.60 15.54 1.57
CA GLY A 502 5.50 14.18 2.10
C GLY A 502 6.80 13.57 2.64
N TRP A 503 7.92 14.30 2.63
CA TRP A 503 9.22 13.71 2.98
C TRP A 503 9.96 14.34 4.17
N ALA A 504 9.71 15.60 4.52
CA ALA A 504 10.33 16.27 5.67
C ALA A 504 9.28 16.98 6.51
N SER A 505 9.48 17.09 7.82
CA SER A 505 8.57 17.75 8.76
C SER A 505 9.34 18.70 9.67
N ARG A 506 8.77 19.88 9.92
CA ARG A 506 9.32 20.85 10.85
C ARG A 506 9.42 20.27 12.26
N GLN A 507 10.46 20.61 13.01
CA GLN A 507 10.84 20.05 14.30
C GLN A 507 11.62 18.73 14.22
N PHE A 508 11.80 18.15 13.01
CA PHE A 508 12.56 16.92 12.80
C PHE A 508 13.69 17.18 11.80
N PRO A 509 14.75 17.90 12.22
CA PRO A 509 15.84 18.25 11.30
C PRO A 509 16.54 17.01 10.76
N ASN A 510 16.96 17.04 9.50
CA ASN A 510 17.69 15.94 8.85
C ASN A 510 16.96 14.57 8.91
N CYS A 511 15.61 14.56 8.98
CA CYS A 511 14.77 13.37 9.00
C CYS A 511 13.90 13.32 7.74
N PHE A 512 13.99 12.23 6.94
CA PHE A 512 13.31 12.08 5.66
C PHE A 512 12.49 10.80 5.62
N TRP A 513 11.18 10.91 5.48
CA TRP A 513 10.27 9.76 5.49
C TRP A 513 10.05 9.18 4.10
N VAL A 514 10.30 7.88 3.93
CA VAL A 514 9.76 7.11 2.80
C VAL A 514 8.28 6.83 3.09
N SER A 515 7.39 7.59 2.47
CA SER A 515 5.96 7.55 2.78
C SER A 515 5.10 7.93 1.58
N ILE A 516 3.84 7.48 1.58
CA ILE A 516 2.79 7.96 0.67
C ILE A 516 1.99 9.11 1.28
N VAL A 517 2.06 9.28 2.59
CA VAL A 517 1.31 10.33 3.30
C VAL A 517 1.82 11.68 2.83
N GLN A 518 0.90 12.52 2.35
CA GLN A 518 1.20 13.83 1.72
C GLN A 518 2.17 13.77 0.52
N ALA A 519 2.50 12.57 0.03
CA ALA A 519 3.18 12.31 -1.24
C ALA A 519 2.18 11.73 -2.25
N ALA A 520 2.61 11.37 -3.45
CA ALA A 520 1.73 10.76 -4.42
C ALA A 520 1.52 9.26 -4.20
N LEU A 521 0.42 8.76 -4.72
CA LEU A 521 0.09 7.34 -4.77
C LEU A 521 -0.18 6.93 -6.23
N THR A 522 0.43 5.85 -6.65
CA THR A 522 0.16 5.15 -7.90
C THR A 522 0.02 3.66 -7.61
N PRO A 523 -0.71 2.86 -8.43
CA PRO A 523 -0.73 1.40 -8.28
C PRO A 523 0.68 0.80 -8.25
N ASN A 524 1.60 1.30 -9.07
CA ASN A 524 3.03 0.99 -8.98
C ASN A 524 3.73 1.84 -7.91
N PHE A 525 3.54 1.46 -6.66
CA PHE A 525 4.10 2.15 -5.50
C PHE A 525 5.63 2.39 -5.59
N MET A 526 6.35 1.49 -6.26
CA MET A 526 7.82 1.58 -6.40
C MET A 526 8.24 2.78 -7.25
N HIS A 527 7.42 3.27 -8.16
CA HIS A 527 7.74 4.43 -8.99
C HIS A 527 7.95 5.70 -8.14
N VAL A 528 6.97 6.02 -7.26
CA VAL A 528 7.08 7.19 -6.36
C VAL A 528 8.19 6.99 -5.33
N THR A 529 8.34 5.78 -4.80
CA THR A 529 9.40 5.47 -3.83
C THR A 529 10.80 5.62 -4.43
N ALA A 530 10.99 5.23 -5.70
CA ALA A 530 12.25 5.43 -6.42
C ALA A 530 12.57 6.92 -6.57
N GLU A 531 11.56 7.74 -6.80
CA GLU A 531 11.73 9.19 -6.91
C GLU A 531 12.05 9.83 -5.56
N GLN A 532 11.43 9.38 -4.47
CA GLN A 532 11.82 9.80 -3.12
C GLN A 532 13.27 9.43 -2.80
N ALA A 533 13.70 8.23 -3.17
CA ALA A 533 15.09 7.78 -2.96
C ALA A 533 16.10 8.68 -3.69
N ARG A 534 15.84 9.05 -4.94
CA ARG A 534 16.65 10.02 -5.70
C ARG A 534 16.66 11.38 -5.03
N HIS A 535 15.50 11.82 -4.53
CA HIS A 535 15.36 13.12 -3.87
C HIS A 535 16.18 13.18 -2.59
N PHE A 536 16.13 12.15 -1.74
CA PHE A 536 16.89 12.10 -0.49
C PHE A 536 18.39 12.08 -0.73
N ALA A 537 18.84 11.26 -1.69
CA ALA A 537 20.26 11.22 -2.05
C ALA A 537 20.76 12.58 -2.57
N TYR A 538 19.98 13.28 -3.38
CA TYR A 538 20.25 14.64 -3.82
C TYR A 538 20.38 15.60 -2.63
N VAL A 539 19.39 15.65 -1.73
CA VAL A 539 19.40 16.58 -0.59
C VAL A 539 20.59 16.32 0.32
N ILE A 540 20.89 15.06 0.65
CA ILE A 540 22.03 14.70 1.51
C ILE A 540 23.35 15.08 0.84
N SER A 541 23.49 14.83 -0.46
CA SER A 541 24.67 15.24 -1.24
C SER A 541 24.86 16.76 -1.24
N GLU A 542 23.79 17.53 -1.41
CA GLU A 542 23.85 19.00 -1.33
C GLU A 542 24.22 19.49 0.08
N CYS A 543 23.75 18.81 1.13
CA CYS A 543 24.17 19.13 2.49
C CYS A 543 25.66 18.92 2.71
N GLN A 544 26.25 17.88 2.12
CA GLN A 544 27.71 17.67 2.18
C GLN A 544 28.47 18.73 1.39
N LYS A 545 28.07 19.02 0.15
CA LYS A 545 28.73 19.98 -0.74
C LYS A 545 28.71 21.41 -0.20
N ARG A 546 27.62 21.80 0.46
CA ARG A 546 27.41 23.18 0.96
C ARG A 546 27.72 23.34 2.45
N ASP A 547 28.24 22.31 3.11
CA ASP A 547 28.52 22.30 4.55
C ASP A 547 27.32 22.66 5.43
N ILE A 548 26.12 22.18 5.03
CA ILE A 548 24.86 22.41 5.76
C ILE A 548 24.82 21.52 6.99
N ARG A 549 24.71 22.09 8.18
CA ARG A 549 24.62 21.37 9.46
C ARG A 549 23.25 20.71 9.65
N THR A 550 22.19 21.49 9.49
CA THR A 550 20.82 21.03 9.62
C THR A 550 19.92 21.66 8.57
N LEU A 551 18.86 20.93 8.18
CA LEU A 551 17.75 21.45 7.41
C LEU A 551 16.44 20.84 7.89
N GLU A 552 15.38 21.62 7.85
CA GLU A 552 14.00 21.23 8.12
C GLU A 552 13.04 22.17 7.37
N PRO A 553 11.77 21.80 7.14
CA PRO A 553 10.82 22.72 6.51
C PRO A 553 10.65 24.02 7.29
N THR A 554 10.47 25.15 6.57
CA THR A 554 9.93 26.35 7.20
C THR A 554 8.47 26.11 7.56
N GLN A 555 7.93 26.88 8.51
CA GLN A 555 6.53 26.73 8.91
C GLN A 555 5.60 27.05 7.75
N GLU A 556 5.90 28.10 7.01
CA GLU A 556 5.08 28.57 5.88
C GLU A 556 5.02 27.53 4.75
N ALA A 557 6.16 26.89 4.44
CA ALA A 557 6.21 25.88 3.38
C ALA A 557 5.49 24.60 3.78
N GLU A 558 5.64 24.15 5.04
CA GLU A 558 4.92 23.00 5.57
C GLU A 558 3.41 23.23 5.59
N GLU A 559 2.95 24.39 6.07
CA GLU A 559 1.52 24.75 6.11
C GLU A 559 0.93 24.89 4.71
N ALA A 560 1.63 25.56 3.79
CA ALA A 560 1.18 25.68 2.40
C ALA A 560 1.03 24.32 1.71
N TRP A 561 1.94 23.38 1.96
CA TRP A 561 1.80 22.03 1.44
C TRP A 561 0.63 21.27 2.07
N CYS A 562 0.44 21.38 3.38
CA CYS A 562 -0.72 20.79 4.05
C CYS A 562 -2.04 21.33 3.49
N ASP A 563 -2.12 22.61 3.17
CA ASP A 563 -3.30 23.21 2.54
C ASP A 563 -3.59 22.63 1.15
N ILE A 564 -2.56 22.40 0.33
CA ILE A 564 -2.70 21.74 -0.97
C ILE A 564 -3.27 20.32 -0.78
N ILE A 565 -2.76 19.56 0.18
CA ILE A 565 -3.22 18.20 0.48
C ILE A 565 -4.68 18.20 0.95
N VAL A 566 -5.05 19.07 1.90
CA VAL A 566 -6.42 19.15 2.44
C VAL A 566 -7.42 19.57 1.35
N LYS A 567 -7.07 20.57 0.53
CA LYS A 567 -7.89 20.98 -0.62
C LYS A 567 -8.06 19.84 -1.62
N GLY A 568 -6.97 19.13 -1.91
CA GLY A 568 -7.02 17.96 -2.79
C GLY A 568 -7.84 16.80 -2.22
N ALA A 569 -7.78 16.56 -0.91
CA ALA A 569 -8.61 15.57 -0.23
C ALA A 569 -10.10 15.92 -0.31
N ALA A 570 -10.45 17.21 -0.19
CA ALA A 570 -11.83 17.68 -0.33
C ALA A 570 -12.40 17.38 -1.72
N LEU A 571 -11.61 17.54 -2.79
CA LEU A 571 -12.00 17.20 -4.17
C LEU A 571 -12.37 15.71 -4.35
N ARG A 572 -11.78 14.83 -3.55
CA ARG A 572 -12.06 13.38 -3.55
C ARG A 572 -13.11 12.97 -2.51
N GLY A 573 -13.51 13.91 -1.64
CA GLY A 573 -14.32 13.64 -0.47
C GLY A 573 -15.69 13.03 -0.81
N ASP A 574 -16.36 13.54 -1.84
CA ASP A 574 -17.69 13.06 -2.22
C ASP A 574 -17.63 11.64 -2.77
N TYR A 575 -16.64 11.33 -3.62
CA TYR A 575 -16.40 9.95 -4.08
C TYR A 575 -16.22 8.97 -2.91
N PHE A 576 -15.39 9.31 -1.92
CA PHE A 576 -15.15 8.44 -0.77
C PHE A 576 -16.32 8.34 0.19
N LYS A 577 -17.22 9.33 0.23
CA LYS A 577 -18.49 9.26 0.99
C LYS A 577 -19.46 8.22 0.41
N GLU A 578 -19.44 8.02 -0.90
CA GLU A 578 -20.26 7.02 -1.60
C GLU A 578 -19.67 5.61 -1.50
N CYS A 579 -18.41 5.50 -1.14
CA CYS A 579 -17.71 4.24 -1.02
C CYS A 579 -18.13 3.43 0.20
N THR A 580 -18.22 2.10 0.02
CA THR A 580 -18.35 1.16 1.15
C THR A 580 -17.17 1.31 2.13
N PRO A 581 -17.37 1.16 3.46
CA PRO A 581 -16.31 1.27 4.45
C PRO A 581 -15.08 0.43 4.16
N GLY A 582 -13.91 1.01 4.28
CA GLY A 582 -12.63 0.37 4.09
C GLY A 582 -11.47 1.29 4.47
N TYR A 583 -10.24 0.80 4.32
CA TYR A 583 -9.07 1.58 4.73
C TYR A 583 -8.81 2.83 3.86
N TYR A 584 -9.39 2.94 2.66
CA TYR A 584 -9.27 4.13 1.81
C TYR A 584 -10.09 5.32 2.32
N ASN A 585 -11.20 5.06 3.02
CA ASN A 585 -12.09 6.09 3.55
C ASN A 585 -12.20 6.06 5.08
N ASN A 586 -11.14 5.62 5.77
CA ASN A 586 -11.08 5.51 7.24
C ASN A 586 -12.25 4.74 7.83
N GLU A 587 -12.60 3.59 7.23
CA GLU A 587 -13.74 2.74 7.58
C GLU A 587 -15.09 3.51 7.56
N GLY A 588 -15.21 4.50 6.65
CA GLY A 588 -16.42 5.33 6.49
C GLY A 588 -16.54 6.48 7.49
N LYS A 589 -15.49 6.78 8.28
CA LYS A 589 -15.48 7.89 9.24
C LYS A 589 -14.51 9.00 8.79
N PRO A 590 -14.98 10.01 8.06
CA PRO A 590 -14.14 11.13 7.66
C PRO A 590 -13.67 11.92 8.89
N SER A 591 -12.44 12.43 8.84
CA SER A 591 -11.89 13.31 9.87
C SER A 591 -10.91 14.30 9.27
N MET A 592 -10.60 15.41 9.97
CA MET A 592 -9.57 16.35 9.55
C MET A 592 -8.20 15.67 9.48
N ALA A 593 -7.89 14.80 10.44
CA ALA A 593 -6.64 14.01 10.41
C ALA A 593 -6.58 13.11 9.15
N ALA A 594 -7.69 12.50 8.74
CA ALA A 594 -7.74 11.72 7.51
C ALA A 594 -7.48 12.58 6.26
N ALA A 595 -8.02 13.82 6.22
CA ALA A 595 -7.76 14.74 5.12
C ALA A 595 -6.28 15.16 5.04
N ARG A 596 -5.64 15.43 6.17
CA ARG A 596 -4.21 15.76 6.23
C ARG A 596 -3.31 14.55 5.92
N ASN A 597 -3.76 13.34 6.24
CA ASN A 597 -3.06 12.10 5.90
C ASN A 597 -3.28 11.64 4.45
N ALA A 598 -4.05 12.39 3.67
CA ALA A 598 -4.30 12.06 2.27
C ALA A 598 -3.03 12.13 1.41
N THR A 599 -3.09 11.48 0.27
CA THR A 599 -2.08 11.60 -0.77
C THR A 599 -2.32 12.85 -1.63
N TYR A 600 -1.29 13.32 -2.31
CA TYR A 600 -1.39 14.40 -3.29
C TYR A 600 -2.43 14.05 -4.37
N ALA A 601 -3.42 14.92 -4.54
CA ALA A 601 -4.63 14.58 -5.30
C ALA A 601 -4.47 14.67 -6.83
N TYR A 602 -3.44 15.38 -7.30
CA TYR A 602 -3.28 15.70 -8.72
C TYR A 602 -2.39 14.70 -9.49
N GLY A 603 -2.22 13.50 -8.92
CA GLY A 603 -1.53 12.39 -9.56
C GLY A 603 -0.01 12.36 -9.37
N SER A 604 0.57 11.18 -9.54
CA SER A 604 2.01 10.95 -9.37
C SER A 604 2.88 11.63 -10.41
N PRO A 605 2.51 11.79 -11.71
CA PRO A 605 3.34 12.52 -12.65
C PRO A 605 3.54 13.99 -12.26
N ALA A 606 2.47 14.66 -11.78
CA ALA A 606 2.55 16.04 -11.30
C ALA A 606 3.41 16.17 -10.02
N PHE A 607 3.28 15.22 -9.11
CA PHE A 607 4.10 15.18 -7.89
C PHE A 607 5.59 14.97 -8.21
N ILE A 608 5.92 14.03 -9.09
CA ILE A 608 7.29 13.76 -9.54
C ILE A 608 7.87 15.00 -10.22
N LYS A 609 7.07 15.71 -10.99
CA LYS A 609 7.48 16.99 -11.60
C LYS A 609 7.83 18.03 -10.53
N ILE A 610 7.02 18.18 -9.46
CA ILE A 610 7.32 19.09 -8.34
C ILE A 610 8.71 18.78 -7.76
N LEU A 611 8.99 17.53 -7.40
CA LEU A 611 10.29 17.14 -6.84
C LEU A 611 11.44 17.37 -7.83
N THR A 612 11.20 17.12 -9.11
CA THR A 612 12.22 17.27 -10.17
C THR A 612 12.56 18.73 -10.40
N GLU A 613 11.56 19.61 -10.51
CA GLU A 613 11.77 21.04 -10.67
C GLU A 613 12.42 21.67 -9.43
N TRP A 614 12.02 21.22 -8.24
CA TRP A 614 12.64 21.64 -6.98
C TRP A 614 14.15 21.30 -6.95
N ARG A 615 14.54 20.09 -7.37
CA ARG A 615 15.96 19.71 -7.48
C ARG A 615 16.70 20.52 -8.55
N LYS A 616 16.06 20.80 -9.68
CA LYS A 616 16.67 21.63 -10.76
C LYS A 616 16.91 23.05 -10.32
N ALA A 617 16.00 23.65 -9.54
CA ALA A 617 16.17 25.00 -8.99
C ALA A 617 17.39 25.06 -8.04
N GLY A 618 17.60 24.03 -7.24
CA GLY A 618 18.80 23.86 -6.43
C GLY A 618 18.95 24.83 -5.27
N ASP A 619 17.93 25.61 -4.95
CA ASP A 619 17.92 26.65 -3.92
C ASP A 619 17.45 26.15 -2.55
N LEU A 620 17.04 24.89 -2.46
CA LEU A 620 16.46 24.26 -1.26
C LEU A 620 15.21 25.00 -0.76
N ALA A 621 14.37 25.49 -1.67
CA ALA A 621 13.18 26.29 -1.36
C ALA A 621 12.28 25.63 -0.31
N GLY A 622 11.78 26.42 0.65
CA GLY A 622 10.91 25.96 1.72
C GLY A 622 11.62 25.27 2.89
N LEU A 623 12.96 25.24 2.89
CA LEU A 623 13.76 24.70 4.00
C LEU A 623 14.45 25.81 4.80
N ASP A 624 14.42 25.67 6.12
CA ASP A 624 15.28 26.39 7.07
C ASP A 624 16.62 25.66 7.14
N VAL A 625 17.67 26.32 6.62
CA VAL A 625 19.00 25.73 6.45
C VAL A 625 19.99 26.40 7.38
N LYS A 626 20.68 25.61 8.20
CA LYS A 626 21.79 26.09 9.07
C LYS A 626 23.11 25.45 8.63
N TYR A 627 24.13 26.25 8.57
CA TYR A 627 25.48 25.82 8.19
C TYR A 627 26.34 25.49 9.42
N ASN A 628 27.41 24.72 9.22
CA ASN A 628 28.39 24.57 10.29
C ASN A 628 29.05 25.93 10.59
N GLU A 629 29.36 26.17 11.85
CA GLU A 629 30.19 27.33 12.23
C GLU A 629 31.62 27.14 11.68
N LYS A 630 32.15 28.19 11.05
CA LYS A 630 33.51 28.16 10.50
C LYS A 630 34.55 28.25 11.61
#